data_143694ca876a1a84667f457f74633a05
#
_entry.id   143694ca876a1a84667f457f74633a05
#
_cell.length_a   1.000
_cell.length_b   1.000
_cell.length_c   1.000
_cell.angle_alpha   90.00
_cell.angle_beta   90.00
_cell.angle_gamma   90.00
#
_symmetry.space_group_name_H-M   'P 1'
#
loop_
_entity.id
_entity.type
_entity.pdbx_description
1 polymer ?
#
loop_
_entity_poly.entity_id
_entity_poly.type
_entity_poly.pdbx_seq_one_letter_code
_entity_poly.pdbx_strand_id
1 'polypeptide(L)'
;MVMSASRIKKGDSRCASTCAWSRRLFASAMLVLLAACSKPAAEIPRQAIDVTVMTVSERDTPVDFEFTAQTQSSHEVEIRARVDGFLDKRVYTEGQLVHAGQTLFLMDPKPFQAVLQSAKGQLAQQQARLTVAKANLARVVPLVAQNALSQKERDDAIGSEKEAEAAVIAVKGQVETAELNLSYTTIKSPLTGLSSFAKQQDGSYVTAAATGLLTTVYQLDPMWVNFSISENELLAYRDQMEKKQLRFPAHDDFEVTVVLADGTVFPSRGRINFANPAFSTETGTFLVRASFANPQGSLRPGQFVRARVSGAVRPNAILVPQRAVLQGSKSHFVWVVDKDSKGHQRVVEVGTWHGDDWFITDGLKPGERIVVDGAIRVVADTPLKITEAPPATPSAAERQGEAPTLAQRQPDHTATN
;
A
#
# COMPACT_ATOMS: atom_id res chain seq x y z
N MET A 1 28.56 40.10 47.78
CA MET A 1 28.87 40.06 49.22
C MET A 1 30.18 39.38 49.35
N VAL A 2 31.15 40.17 49.51
CA VAL A 2 32.23 40.24 50.54
C VAL A 2 33.33 39.17 50.36
N MET A 3 34.44 39.56 49.72
CA MET A 3 35.74 39.93 50.42
C MET A 3 36.38 38.77 51.16
N SER A 4 37.69 38.44 50.96
CA SER A 4 38.89 39.17 51.41
C SER A 4 40.15 38.41 50.95
N ALA A 5 41.01 38.90 50.37
CA ALA A 5 42.34 39.48 50.42
C ALA A 5 43.18 39.21 51.71
N SER A 6 44.39 38.76 51.49
CA SER A 6 45.64 39.29 52.18
C SER A 6 46.81 38.38 51.80
N ARG A 7 47.80 38.82 51.09
CA ARG A 7 48.93 39.79 51.37
C ARG A 7 50.03 39.27 52.37
N ILE A 8 51.23 39.12 51.79
CA ILE A 8 52.56 39.60 52.19
C ILE A 8 53.37 38.69 53.12
N LYS A 9 54.56 38.28 52.70
CA LYS A 9 55.82 38.98 53.18
C LYS A 9 57.09 38.53 52.45
N LYS A 10 57.88 39.52 52.12
CA LYS A 10 59.23 39.58 51.67
C LYS A 10 60.19 39.24 52.84
N GLY A 11 61.39 38.73 52.54
CA GLY A 11 62.50 38.64 53.42
C GLY A 11 63.82 38.30 52.70
N ASP A 12 64.55 39.28 52.42
CA ASP A 12 65.98 39.48 52.11
C ASP A 12 66.93 38.48 52.80
N SER A 13 68.05 38.15 52.32
CA SER A 13 69.21 38.73 51.74
C SER A 13 70.49 37.89 52.04
N ARG A 14 71.44 37.87 51.08
CA ARG A 14 72.88 37.82 51.19
C ARG A 14 73.59 36.58 51.78
N CYS A 15 74.41 35.98 50.97
CA CYS A 15 75.86 35.76 51.05
C CYS A 15 76.24 34.75 49.96
N ALA A 16 76.90 35.09 49.06
CA ALA A 16 78.35 35.40 48.78
C ALA A 16 79.02 34.17 48.16
N SER A 17 79.34 34.38 46.91
CA SER A 17 80.56 34.01 46.20
C SER A 17 81.53 33.00 46.89
N THR A 18 81.67 31.86 46.25
CA THR A 18 82.88 31.08 45.98
C THR A 18 82.50 29.62 45.74
N CYS A 19 82.22 29.28 44.50
CA CYS A 19 82.29 27.93 43.94
C CYS A 19 81.89 27.92 42.44
N ALA A 20 82.42 28.89 41.71
CA ALA A 20 81.97 29.05 40.29
C ALA A 20 82.84 28.32 39.28
N TRP A 21 83.88 27.59 39.71
CA TRP A 21 84.77 26.96 38.72
C TRP A 21 84.66 25.43 38.61
N SER A 22 84.27 24.75 39.64
CA SER A 22 84.03 23.28 39.56
C SER A 22 82.74 22.89 38.95
N ARG A 23 81.72 23.78 38.92
CA ARG A 23 80.39 23.49 38.30
C ARG A 23 80.36 23.57 36.73
N ARG A 24 81.36 24.31 36.16
CA ARG A 24 81.40 24.46 34.67
C ARG A 24 82.02 23.25 33.98
N LEU A 25 82.94 22.53 34.59
CA LEU A 25 83.55 21.30 34.04
C LEU A 25 82.56 20.06 34.11
N PHE A 26 81.82 19.98 35.20
CA PHE A 26 80.80 18.90 35.34
C PHE A 26 79.57 19.11 34.45
N ALA A 27 79.18 20.34 34.20
CA ALA A 27 78.04 20.64 33.28
C ALA A 27 78.39 20.37 31.81
N SER A 28 79.66 20.56 31.39
CA SER A 28 80.13 20.26 30.02
C SER A 28 80.23 18.75 29.74
N ALA A 29 80.65 17.97 30.75
CA ALA A 29 80.76 16.50 30.64
C ALA A 29 79.38 15.83 30.62
N MET A 30 78.41 16.38 31.33
CA MET A 30 77.02 15.85 31.34
C MET A 30 76.28 16.21 30.09
N LEU A 31 76.61 17.33 29.41
CA LEU A 31 75.97 17.71 28.13
C LEU A 31 76.42 16.84 26.95
N VAL A 32 77.69 16.36 26.98
CA VAL A 32 78.24 15.47 25.92
C VAL A 32 77.72 14.03 26.06
N LEU A 33 77.41 13.58 27.29
CA LEU A 33 76.84 12.25 27.53
C LEU A 33 75.33 12.19 27.15
N LEU A 34 74.59 13.29 27.09
CA LEU A 34 73.22 13.35 26.66
C LEU A 34 73.03 13.38 25.08
N ALA A 35 74.13 13.73 24.38
CA ALA A 35 74.11 13.77 22.92
C ALA A 35 74.38 12.39 22.24
N ALA A 36 74.85 11.39 23.01
CA ALA A 36 75.26 10.08 22.45
C ALA A 36 74.15 9.02 22.48
N CYS A 37 72.90 9.33 22.93
CA CYS A 37 71.80 8.39 23.01
C CYS A 37 70.58 8.71 22.05
N SER A 38 70.73 9.63 21.09
CA SER A 38 69.75 9.77 20.03
C SER A 38 70.05 8.74 18.93
N LYS A 39 69.79 7.44 19.19
CA LYS A 39 69.53 6.51 18.11
C LYS A 39 68.28 7.02 17.40
N PRO A 40 68.30 7.24 16.05
CA PRO A 40 67.05 7.44 15.35
C PRO A 40 66.16 6.24 15.68
N ALA A 41 64.94 6.51 16.16
CA ALA A 41 63.94 5.48 16.36
C ALA A 41 63.83 4.73 15.05
N ALA A 42 64.30 3.47 15.06
CA ALA A 42 64.06 2.60 13.93
C ALA A 42 62.53 2.57 13.74
N GLU A 43 62.02 3.05 12.61
CA GLU A 43 60.64 2.89 12.21
C GLU A 43 60.37 1.38 12.27
N ILE A 44 59.64 0.95 13.29
CA ILE A 44 59.14 -0.42 13.36
C ILE A 44 58.30 -0.61 12.10
N PRO A 45 58.69 -1.51 11.18
CA PRO A 45 57.89 -1.73 9.99
C PRO A 45 56.50 -2.14 10.47
N ARG A 46 55.52 -1.26 10.23
CA ARG A 46 54.12 -1.56 10.55
C ARG A 46 53.77 -2.84 9.77
N GLN A 47 53.43 -3.90 10.46
CA GLN A 47 53.00 -5.13 9.81
C GLN A 47 51.83 -4.81 8.90
N ALA A 48 51.88 -5.29 7.66
CA ALA A 48 50.81 -5.14 6.72
C ALA A 48 49.55 -5.80 7.27
N ILE A 49 48.42 -5.10 7.25
CA ILE A 49 47.15 -5.59 7.74
C ILE A 49 46.46 -6.35 6.62
N ASP A 50 46.11 -7.61 6.86
CA ASP A 50 45.31 -8.41 5.91
C ASP A 50 43.91 -7.79 5.82
N VAL A 51 43.50 -7.40 4.60
CA VAL A 51 42.22 -6.79 4.32
C VAL A 51 41.63 -7.38 3.03
N THR A 52 40.32 -7.48 2.98
CA THR A 52 39.58 -7.83 1.76
C THR A 52 39.10 -6.55 1.11
N VAL A 53 39.40 -6.39 -0.16
CA VAL A 53 38.98 -5.22 -0.93
C VAL A 53 37.97 -5.58 -2.00
N MET A 54 37.12 -4.61 -2.34
CA MET A 54 36.16 -4.67 -3.44
C MET A 54 36.36 -3.46 -4.35
N THR A 55 36.28 -3.66 -5.64
CA THR A 55 36.25 -2.57 -6.60
C THR A 55 34.82 -2.01 -6.73
N VAL A 56 34.68 -0.72 -6.54
CA VAL A 56 33.40 0.00 -6.66
C VAL A 56 32.96 -0.02 -8.13
N SER A 57 31.74 -0.46 -8.36
CA SER A 57 31.12 -0.44 -9.69
C SER A 57 29.75 0.22 -9.62
N GLU A 58 29.40 0.94 -10.66
CA GLU A 58 28.05 1.45 -10.86
C GLU A 58 27.17 0.39 -11.48
N ARG A 59 25.94 0.24 -10.97
CA ARG A 59 24.94 -0.64 -11.56
C ARG A 59 23.55 -0.05 -11.43
N ASP A 60 22.72 -0.27 -12.44
CA ASP A 60 21.29 0.02 -12.31
C ASP A 60 20.70 -0.93 -11.28
N THR A 61 20.15 -0.36 -10.22
CA THR A 61 19.66 -1.15 -9.08
C THR A 61 18.17 -0.94 -8.91
N PRO A 62 17.34 -2.01 -8.89
CA PRO A 62 15.92 -1.89 -8.59
C PRO A 62 15.71 -1.40 -7.16
N VAL A 63 14.69 -0.60 -6.97
CA VAL A 63 14.31 -0.03 -5.66
C VAL A 63 12.86 -0.34 -5.37
N ASP A 64 12.62 -0.90 -4.20
CA ASP A 64 11.28 -1.14 -3.69
C ASP A 64 10.93 -0.09 -2.63
N PHE A 65 9.68 0.38 -2.65
CA PHE A 65 9.13 1.25 -1.63
C PHE A 65 8.15 0.47 -0.78
N GLU A 66 8.26 0.53 0.54
CA GLU A 66 7.32 -0.11 1.45
C GLU A 66 6.44 0.93 2.13
N PHE A 67 5.12 0.70 2.05
CA PHE A 67 4.11 1.53 2.69
C PHE A 67 3.21 0.68 3.58
N THR A 68 2.79 1.25 4.71
CA THR A 68 1.70 0.66 5.48
C THR A 68 0.42 0.80 4.69
N ALA A 69 -0.31 -0.29 4.55
CA ALA A 69 -1.49 -0.39 3.73
C ALA A 69 -2.63 -1.09 4.48
N GLN A 70 -3.84 -0.87 3.98
CA GLN A 70 -5.03 -1.56 4.47
C GLN A 70 -5.80 -2.16 3.30
N THR A 71 -6.25 -3.40 3.47
CA THR A 71 -7.10 -4.07 2.51
C THR A 71 -8.53 -3.53 2.59
N GLN A 72 -9.17 -3.38 1.43
CA GLN A 72 -10.55 -2.95 1.31
C GLN A 72 -11.28 -3.82 0.28
N SER A 73 -12.54 -4.10 0.52
CA SER A 73 -13.42 -4.72 -0.49
C SER A 73 -13.53 -3.84 -1.73
N SER A 74 -13.52 -4.43 -2.92
CA SER A 74 -13.78 -3.68 -4.16
C SER A 74 -15.22 -3.17 -4.25
N HIS A 75 -16.17 -3.93 -3.69
CA HIS A 75 -17.57 -3.53 -3.55
C HIS A 75 -18.09 -3.97 -2.19
N GLU A 76 -18.57 -3.00 -1.44
CA GLU A 76 -19.24 -3.20 -0.16
C GLU A 76 -20.67 -2.72 -0.31
N VAL A 77 -21.64 -3.60 -0.06
CA VAL A 77 -23.05 -3.28 -0.18
C VAL A 77 -23.78 -3.56 1.10
N GLU A 78 -24.39 -2.51 1.64
CA GLU A 78 -25.33 -2.62 2.73
C GLU A 78 -26.66 -3.21 2.26
N ILE A 79 -27.06 -4.33 2.82
CA ILE A 79 -28.36 -4.95 2.58
C ILE A 79 -29.38 -4.32 3.51
N ARG A 80 -30.29 -3.58 2.91
CA ARG A 80 -31.33 -2.84 3.65
C ARG A 80 -32.73 -3.29 3.28
N ALA A 81 -33.64 -3.35 4.26
CA ALA A 81 -35.07 -3.49 4.01
C ALA A 81 -35.58 -2.23 3.27
N ARG A 82 -36.44 -2.43 2.26
CA ARG A 82 -37.04 -1.35 1.47
C ARG A 82 -38.48 -1.05 1.90
N VAL A 83 -39.07 -1.92 2.69
CA VAL A 83 -40.43 -1.81 3.23
C VAL A 83 -40.39 -2.08 4.71
N ASP A 84 -41.36 -1.52 5.45
CA ASP A 84 -41.52 -1.72 6.87
C ASP A 84 -42.29 -3.03 7.15
N GLY A 85 -41.86 -3.79 8.16
CA GLY A 85 -42.53 -5.03 8.51
C GLY A 85 -41.72 -5.92 9.45
N PHE A 86 -42.29 -7.06 9.81
CA PHE A 86 -41.59 -8.04 10.62
C PHE A 86 -40.62 -8.87 9.78
N LEU A 87 -39.42 -9.06 10.32
CA LEU A 87 -38.42 -9.98 9.77
C LEU A 87 -38.83 -11.41 10.19
N ASP A 88 -39.26 -12.23 9.23
CA ASP A 88 -39.71 -13.58 9.53
C ASP A 88 -38.53 -14.52 9.77
N LYS A 89 -37.58 -14.54 8.84
CA LYS A 89 -36.46 -15.49 8.91
C LYS A 89 -35.24 -15.00 8.12
N ARG A 90 -34.05 -15.24 8.73
CA ARG A 90 -32.76 -15.22 8.03
C ARG A 90 -32.52 -16.61 7.40
N VAL A 91 -32.17 -16.64 6.11
CA VAL A 91 -31.98 -17.88 5.34
C VAL A 91 -30.54 -18.11 4.87
N TYR A 92 -29.60 -17.23 5.22
CA TYR A 92 -28.18 -17.39 4.94
C TYR A 92 -27.40 -17.68 6.25
N THR A 93 -26.20 -18.23 6.11
CA THR A 93 -25.26 -18.40 7.23
C THR A 93 -24.29 -17.22 7.28
N GLU A 94 -24.18 -16.59 8.44
CA GLU A 94 -23.28 -15.45 8.65
C GLU A 94 -21.82 -15.85 8.45
N GLY A 95 -21.04 -14.94 7.86
CA GLY A 95 -19.62 -15.17 7.59
C GLY A 95 -19.34 -16.14 6.44
N GLN A 96 -20.36 -16.57 5.68
CA GLN A 96 -20.17 -17.42 4.49
C GLN A 96 -20.35 -16.65 3.19
N LEU A 97 -19.85 -17.24 2.12
CA LEU A 97 -20.01 -16.73 0.77
C LEU A 97 -21.48 -16.81 0.36
N VAL A 98 -22.03 -15.70 -0.10
CA VAL A 98 -23.36 -15.61 -0.69
C VAL A 98 -23.25 -15.22 -2.15
N HIS A 99 -24.19 -15.67 -2.97
CA HIS A 99 -24.21 -15.41 -4.41
C HIS A 99 -25.19 -14.29 -4.76
N ALA A 100 -24.90 -13.58 -5.86
CA ALA A 100 -25.83 -12.60 -6.40
C ALA A 100 -27.20 -13.26 -6.70
N GLY A 101 -28.29 -12.61 -6.25
CA GLY A 101 -29.65 -13.14 -6.35
C GLY A 101 -30.05 -14.12 -5.24
N GLN A 102 -29.11 -14.59 -4.40
CA GLN A 102 -29.43 -15.45 -3.26
C GLN A 102 -30.29 -14.70 -2.23
N THR A 103 -31.36 -15.35 -1.77
CA THR A 103 -32.20 -14.80 -0.72
C THR A 103 -31.45 -14.83 0.61
N LEU A 104 -31.42 -13.68 1.29
CA LEU A 104 -30.74 -13.51 2.58
C LEU A 104 -31.76 -13.45 3.73
N PHE A 105 -32.83 -12.69 3.54
CA PHE A 105 -33.88 -12.52 4.55
C PHE A 105 -35.26 -12.61 3.93
N LEU A 106 -36.20 -13.08 4.72
CA LEU A 106 -37.64 -13.08 4.43
C LEU A 106 -38.35 -12.20 5.44
N MET A 107 -39.23 -11.33 4.96
CA MET A 107 -40.15 -10.56 5.78
C MET A 107 -41.56 -11.18 5.68
N ASP A 108 -42.44 -10.90 6.64
CA ASP A 108 -43.84 -11.35 6.58
C ASP A 108 -44.53 -10.77 5.33
N PRO A 109 -44.90 -11.62 4.34
CA PRO A 109 -45.49 -11.15 3.10
C PRO A 109 -47.01 -10.93 3.20
N LYS A 110 -47.67 -11.41 4.26
CA LYS A 110 -49.14 -11.45 4.39
C LYS A 110 -49.79 -10.08 4.23
N PRO A 111 -49.30 -8.98 4.90
CA PRO A 111 -49.92 -7.67 4.72
C PRO A 111 -49.81 -7.18 3.29
N PHE A 112 -48.67 -7.41 2.62
CA PHE A 112 -48.45 -7.00 1.24
C PHE A 112 -49.25 -7.82 0.24
N GLN A 113 -49.46 -9.13 0.51
CA GLN A 113 -50.33 -9.97 -0.29
C GLN A 113 -51.78 -9.48 -0.19
N ALA A 114 -52.27 -9.10 1.00
CA ALA A 114 -53.65 -8.57 1.17
C ALA A 114 -53.84 -7.25 0.37
N VAL A 115 -52.85 -6.34 0.41
CA VAL A 115 -52.88 -5.09 -0.37
C VAL A 115 -52.90 -5.38 -1.87
N LEU A 116 -52.05 -6.29 -2.34
CA LEU A 116 -52.02 -6.70 -3.75
C LEU A 116 -53.34 -7.31 -4.20
N GLN A 117 -53.95 -8.17 -3.38
CA GLN A 117 -55.24 -8.78 -3.70
C GLN A 117 -56.36 -7.73 -3.78
N SER A 118 -56.36 -6.73 -2.90
CA SER A 118 -57.28 -5.59 -2.95
C SER A 118 -57.10 -4.78 -4.23
N ALA A 119 -55.84 -4.45 -4.61
CA ALA A 119 -55.55 -3.71 -5.83
C ALA A 119 -55.97 -4.51 -7.09
N LYS A 120 -55.75 -5.81 -7.11
CA LYS A 120 -56.23 -6.70 -8.21
C LYS A 120 -57.77 -6.72 -8.32
N GLY A 121 -58.46 -6.70 -7.16
CA GLY A 121 -59.94 -6.59 -7.17
C GLY A 121 -60.42 -5.26 -7.77
N GLN A 122 -59.76 -4.16 -7.43
CA GLN A 122 -60.05 -2.84 -8.00
C GLN A 122 -59.79 -2.80 -9.51
N LEU A 123 -58.67 -3.41 -9.96
CA LEU A 123 -58.36 -3.51 -11.39
C LEU A 123 -59.46 -4.28 -12.14
N ALA A 124 -59.91 -5.42 -11.63
CA ALA A 124 -60.98 -6.21 -12.24
C ALA A 124 -62.30 -5.41 -12.33
N GLN A 125 -62.62 -4.60 -11.30
CA GLN A 125 -63.80 -3.71 -11.34
C GLN A 125 -63.71 -2.67 -12.46
N GLN A 126 -62.51 -1.99 -12.63
CA GLN A 126 -62.35 -1.01 -13.69
C GLN A 126 -62.32 -1.66 -15.09
N GLN A 127 -61.75 -2.84 -15.23
CA GLN A 127 -61.79 -3.60 -16.47
C GLN A 127 -63.21 -3.96 -16.87
N ALA A 128 -64.07 -4.35 -15.91
CA ALA A 128 -65.47 -4.59 -16.19
C ALA A 128 -66.21 -3.32 -16.66
N ARG A 129 -65.92 -2.16 -16.04
CA ARG A 129 -66.48 -0.85 -16.49
C ARG A 129 -66.03 -0.51 -17.91
N LEU A 130 -64.77 -0.68 -18.24
CA LEU A 130 -64.24 -0.45 -19.58
C LEU A 130 -64.91 -1.37 -20.60
N THR A 131 -65.12 -2.62 -20.25
CA THR A 131 -65.85 -3.59 -21.12
C THR A 131 -67.27 -3.10 -21.43
N VAL A 132 -67.98 -2.60 -20.43
CA VAL A 132 -69.32 -2.00 -20.60
C VAL A 132 -69.30 -0.77 -21.51
N ALA A 133 -68.33 0.14 -21.27
CA ALA A 133 -68.15 1.36 -22.05
C ALA A 133 -67.84 1.03 -23.54
N LYS A 134 -66.94 0.10 -23.81
CA LYS A 134 -66.62 -0.41 -25.15
C LYS A 134 -67.83 -1.04 -25.83
N ALA A 135 -68.57 -1.85 -25.12
CA ALA A 135 -69.80 -2.48 -25.68
C ALA A 135 -70.86 -1.40 -25.96
N ASN A 136 -71.00 -0.35 -25.18
CA ASN A 136 -71.86 0.77 -25.42
C ASN A 136 -71.48 1.54 -26.70
N LEU A 137 -70.20 1.94 -26.82
CA LEU A 137 -69.65 2.64 -27.98
C LEU A 137 -69.87 1.79 -29.27
N ALA A 138 -69.60 0.47 -29.23
CA ALA A 138 -69.77 -0.42 -30.33
C ALA A 138 -71.27 -0.51 -30.84
N ARG A 139 -72.21 -0.25 -29.91
CA ARG A 139 -73.64 -0.15 -30.28
C ARG A 139 -74.06 1.21 -30.86
N VAL A 140 -73.49 2.31 -30.26
CA VAL A 140 -73.83 3.68 -30.65
C VAL A 140 -73.29 4.03 -32.03
N VAL A 141 -72.08 3.64 -32.38
CA VAL A 141 -71.40 4.00 -33.64
C VAL A 141 -72.26 3.64 -34.89
N PRO A 142 -72.79 2.40 -35.06
CA PRO A 142 -73.57 2.08 -36.23
C PRO A 142 -74.96 2.79 -36.24
N LEU A 143 -75.56 3.06 -35.10
CA LEU A 143 -76.86 3.77 -35.01
C LEU A 143 -76.72 5.26 -35.41
N VAL A 144 -75.66 5.91 -35.09
CA VAL A 144 -75.34 7.27 -35.55
C VAL A 144 -75.07 7.27 -37.04
N ALA A 145 -74.38 6.28 -37.59
CA ALA A 145 -74.17 6.13 -39.03
C ALA A 145 -75.49 5.96 -39.82
N GLN A 146 -76.54 5.43 -39.18
CA GLN A 146 -77.91 5.28 -39.72
C GLN A 146 -78.77 6.51 -39.37
N ASN A 147 -78.25 7.60 -38.80
CA ASN A 147 -79.01 8.78 -38.36
C ASN A 147 -80.08 8.45 -37.28
N ALA A 148 -79.94 7.32 -36.55
CA ALA A 148 -80.88 6.92 -35.50
C ALA A 148 -80.54 7.54 -34.14
N LEU A 149 -79.26 7.99 -33.97
CA LEU A 149 -78.73 8.69 -32.79
C LEU A 149 -77.93 9.95 -33.18
N SER A 150 -77.77 10.88 -32.28
CA SER A 150 -77.03 12.14 -32.49
C SER A 150 -75.53 11.95 -32.48
N GLN A 151 -74.78 12.84 -33.13
CA GLN A 151 -73.29 12.91 -33.03
C GLN A 151 -72.84 13.11 -31.59
N LYS A 152 -73.58 13.90 -30.76
CA LYS A 152 -73.28 14.11 -29.36
C LYS A 152 -73.26 12.78 -28.58
N GLU A 153 -74.24 11.90 -28.81
CA GLU A 153 -74.28 10.61 -28.10
C GLU A 153 -73.11 9.70 -28.47
N ARG A 154 -72.58 9.78 -29.69
CA ARG A 154 -71.32 9.09 -30.06
C ARG A 154 -70.12 9.69 -29.34
N ASP A 155 -70.02 11.03 -29.32
CA ASP A 155 -68.89 11.72 -28.67
C ASP A 155 -68.89 11.52 -27.15
N ASP A 156 -70.06 11.47 -26.51
CA ASP A 156 -70.24 11.10 -25.09
C ASP A 156 -69.84 9.63 -24.83
N ALA A 157 -70.16 8.69 -25.74
CA ALA A 157 -69.76 7.29 -25.62
C ALA A 157 -68.24 7.09 -25.79
N ILE A 158 -67.61 7.84 -26.73
CA ILE A 158 -66.16 7.88 -26.89
C ILE A 158 -65.48 8.46 -25.63
N GLY A 159 -66.04 9.54 -25.07
CA GLY A 159 -65.54 10.12 -23.84
C GLY A 159 -65.59 9.13 -22.69
N SER A 160 -66.70 8.42 -22.51
CA SER A 160 -66.87 7.40 -21.46
C SER A 160 -65.92 6.20 -21.60
N GLU A 161 -65.66 5.75 -22.86
CA GLU A 161 -64.65 4.71 -23.10
C GLU A 161 -63.24 5.18 -22.69
N LYS A 162 -62.85 6.35 -23.14
CA LYS A 162 -61.52 6.92 -22.79
C LYS A 162 -61.35 7.14 -21.29
N GLU A 163 -62.39 7.61 -20.61
CA GLU A 163 -62.39 7.76 -19.15
C GLU A 163 -62.19 6.41 -18.44
N ALA A 164 -62.95 5.38 -18.85
CA ALA A 164 -62.82 4.04 -18.33
C ALA A 164 -61.44 3.42 -18.63
N GLU A 165 -60.88 3.68 -19.81
CA GLU A 165 -59.52 3.24 -20.18
C GLU A 165 -58.46 3.92 -19.28
N ALA A 166 -58.55 5.21 -19.05
CA ALA A 166 -57.66 5.94 -18.19
C ALA A 166 -57.74 5.44 -16.72
N ALA A 167 -58.95 5.10 -16.24
CA ALA A 167 -59.17 4.51 -14.93
C ALA A 167 -58.49 3.13 -14.77
N VAL A 168 -58.52 2.30 -15.81
CA VAL A 168 -57.80 0.99 -15.83
C VAL A 168 -56.31 1.23 -15.76
N ILE A 169 -55.74 2.19 -16.50
CA ILE A 169 -54.30 2.52 -16.46
C ILE A 169 -53.89 2.97 -15.06
N ALA A 170 -54.67 3.84 -14.42
CA ALA A 170 -54.38 4.35 -13.06
C ALA A 170 -54.35 3.20 -12.03
N VAL A 171 -55.32 2.30 -12.04
CA VAL A 171 -55.39 1.16 -11.10
C VAL A 171 -54.32 0.10 -11.42
N LYS A 172 -53.91 -0.06 -12.68
CA LYS A 172 -52.76 -0.89 -13.05
C LYS A 172 -51.46 -0.43 -12.34
N GLY A 173 -51.22 0.88 -12.32
CA GLY A 173 -50.07 1.43 -11.56
C GLY A 173 -50.13 1.09 -10.06
N GLN A 174 -51.34 1.05 -9.47
CA GLN A 174 -51.50 0.62 -8.06
C GLN A 174 -51.19 -0.88 -7.88
N VAL A 175 -51.57 -1.75 -8.80
CA VAL A 175 -51.21 -3.17 -8.77
C VAL A 175 -49.70 -3.35 -8.88
N GLU A 176 -49.07 -2.66 -9.82
CA GLU A 176 -47.60 -2.71 -10.00
C GLU A 176 -46.85 -2.23 -8.71
N THR A 177 -47.34 -1.19 -8.07
CA THR A 177 -46.79 -0.71 -6.79
C THR A 177 -46.94 -1.77 -5.69
N ALA A 178 -48.11 -2.42 -5.59
CA ALA A 178 -48.34 -3.46 -4.60
C ALA A 178 -47.48 -4.71 -4.87
N GLU A 179 -47.31 -5.10 -6.14
CA GLU A 179 -46.41 -6.20 -6.55
C GLU A 179 -44.94 -5.90 -6.21
N LEU A 180 -44.50 -4.66 -6.46
CA LEU A 180 -43.14 -4.22 -6.11
C LEU A 180 -42.90 -4.28 -4.61
N ASN A 181 -43.84 -3.77 -3.80
CA ASN A 181 -43.72 -3.83 -2.35
C ASN A 181 -43.71 -5.28 -1.83
N LEU A 182 -44.52 -6.16 -2.41
CA LEU A 182 -44.49 -7.59 -2.08
C LEU A 182 -43.12 -8.21 -2.46
N SER A 183 -42.54 -7.83 -3.59
CA SER A 183 -41.24 -8.33 -4.02
C SER A 183 -40.13 -7.95 -3.02
N TYR A 184 -40.24 -6.80 -2.38
CA TYR A 184 -39.27 -6.30 -1.38
C TYR A 184 -39.32 -7.09 -0.06
N THR A 185 -40.33 -7.91 0.19
CA THR A 185 -40.35 -8.82 1.35
C THR A 185 -39.34 -9.96 1.22
N THR A 186 -38.87 -10.25 0.02
CA THR A 186 -37.79 -11.23 -0.21
C THR A 186 -36.51 -10.45 -0.49
N ILE A 187 -35.60 -10.39 0.49
CA ILE A 187 -34.38 -9.59 0.42
C ILE A 187 -33.26 -10.46 -0.09
N LYS A 188 -32.67 -10.05 -1.24
CA LYS A 188 -31.63 -10.80 -1.96
C LYS A 188 -30.32 -10.04 -1.97
N SER A 189 -29.20 -10.77 -2.10
CA SER A 189 -27.89 -10.17 -2.33
C SER A 189 -27.78 -9.63 -3.76
N PRO A 190 -27.34 -8.38 -3.97
CA PRO A 190 -27.09 -7.84 -5.30
C PRO A 190 -25.76 -8.30 -5.89
N LEU A 191 -24.84 -8.82 -5.08
CA LEU A 191 -23.50 -9.26 -5.50
C LEU A 191 -23.12 -10.60 -4.86
N THR A 192 -22.10 -11.24 -5.43
CA THR A 192 -21.45 -12.40 -4.82
C THR A 192 -20.33 -11.93 -3.90
N GLY A 193 -20.35 -12.32 -2.63
CA GLY A 193 -19.37 -11.89 -1.65
C GLY A 193 -19.56 -12.53 -0.28
N LEU A 194 -18.70 -12.13 0.66
CA LEU A 194 -18.76 -12.61 2.01
C LEU A 194 -19.82 -11.84 2.81
N SER A 195 -20.74 -12.55 3.43
CA SER A 195 -21.75 -11.94 4.27
C SER A 195 -21.22 -11.59 5.67
N SER A 196 -21.67 -10.49 6.22
CA SER A 196 -21.45 -10.12 7.62
C SER A 196 -22.52 -10.74 8.51
N PHE A 197 -22.44 -10.44 9.81
CA PHE A 197 -23.48 -10.81 10.77
C PHE A 197 -24.76 -9.99 10.58
N ALA A 198 -25.88 -10.55 10.96
CA ALA A 198 -27.18 -9.86 10.91
C ALA A 198 -27.25 -8.78 12.01
N LYS A 199 -27.70 -7.59 11.62
CA LYS A 199 -27.93 -6.48 12.55
C LYS A 199 -29.28 -6.57 13.27
N GLN A 200 -30.22 -7.31 12.68
CA GLN A 200 -31.58 -7.50 13.18
C GLN A 200 -31.83 -9.00 13.38
N GLN A 201 -32.58 -9.34 14.43
CA GLN A 201 -32.94 -10.71 14.78
C GLN A 201 -34.26 -11.13 14.09
N ASP A 202 -34.44 -12.43 13.90
CA ASP A 202 -35.69 -13.00 13.42
C ASP A 202 -36.85 -12.62 14.40
N GLY A 203 -37.99 -12.22 13.87
CA GLY A 203 -39.13 -11.71 14.62
C GLY A 203 -39.10 -10.21 14.94
N SER A 204 -37.99 -9.50 14.64
CA SER A 204 -37.89 -8.05 14.88
C SER A 204 -38.74 -7.27 13.88
N TYR A 205 -39.34 -6.17 14.32
CA TYR A 205 -39.96 -5.21 13.42
C TYR A 205 -38.88 -4.28 12.86
N VAL A 206 -38.82 -4.20 11.53
CA VAL A 206 -37.81 -3.43 10.77
C VAL A 206 -38.51 -2.28 10.08
N THR A 207 -37.92 -1.07 10.20
CA THR A 207 -38.34 0.12 9.45
C THR A 207 -37.25 0.47 8.44
N ALA A 208 -37.63 0.73 7.19
CA ALA A 208 -36.70 1.04 6.11
C ALA A 208 -35.78 2.23 6.45
N ALA A 209 -36.27 3.22 7.19
CA ALA A 209 -35.54 4.41 7.55
C ALA A 209 -34.53 4.21 8.71
N ALA A 210 -34.97 3.64 9.83
CA ALA A 210 -34.17 3.64 11.07
C ALA A 210 -33.43 2.31 11.30
N THR A 211 -34.11 1.18 11.19
CA THR A 211 -33.59 -0.16 11.48
C THR A 211 -33.39 -1.02 10.22
N GLY A 212 -33.46 -0.38 9.04
CA GLY A 212 -33.43 -1.06 7.74
C GLY A 212 -32.15 -1.78 7.41
N LEU A 213 -31.01 -1.43 8.01
CA LEU A 213 -29.76 -2.13 7.81
C LEU A 213 -29.82 -3.55 8.42
N LEU A 214 -29.72 -4.56 7.56
CA LEU A 214 -29.84 -5.97 7.94
C LEU A 214 -28.49 -6.66 8.00
N THR A 215 -27.64 -6.47 7.02
CA THR A 215 -26.28 -7.01 6.93
C THR A 215 -25.48 -6.25 5.89
N THR A 216 -24.17 -6.53 5.82
CA THR A 216 -23.28 -6.03 4.75
C THR A 216 -22.69 -7.21 4.00
N VAL A 217 -22.56 -7.10 2.70
CA VAL A 217 -21.90 -8.10 1.85
C VAL A 217 -20.65 -7.46 1.21
N TYR A 218 -19.52 -8.14 1.37
CA TYR A 218 -18.21 -7.71 0.89
C TYR A 218 -17.76 -8.54 -0.28
N GLN A 219 -17.50 -7.93 -1.43
CA GLN A 219 -16.87 -8.60 -2.55
C GLN A 219 -15.39 -8.83 -2.22
N LEU A 220 -14.92 -10.09 -2.29
CA LEU A 220 -13.55 -10.44 -1.96
C LEU A 220 -12.61 -10.45 -3.17
N ASP A 221 -13.13 -10.58 -4.37
CA ASP A 221 -12.33 -10.63 -5.60
C ASP A 221 -12.93 -9.70 -6.65
N PRO A 222 -12.14 -8.72 -7.17
CA PRO A 222 -10.81 -8.34 -6.70
C PRO A 222 -10.82 -7.68 -5.32
N MET A 223 -9.68 -7.73 -4.61
CA MET A 223 -9.44 -7.00 -3.36
C MET A 223 -8.64 -5.74 -3.65
N TRP A 224 -8.95 -4.65 -2.98
CA TRP A 224 -8.18 -3.42 -3.01
C TRP A 224 -7.23 -3.34 -1.83
N VAL A 225 -6.08 -2.76 -2.08
CA VAL A 225 -5.08 -2.43 -1.06
C VAL A 225 -4.79 -0.94 -1.17
N ASN A 226 -5.14 -0.23 -0.12
CA ASN A 226 -5.01 1.22 -0.02
C ASN A 226 -3.77 1.54 0.82
N PHE A 227 -2.91 2.40 0.32
CA PHE A 227 -1.77 2.95 1.03
C PHE A 227 -1.63 4.43 0.74
N SER A 228 -0.98 5.15 1.63
CA SER A 228 -0.83 6.59 1.53
C SER A 228 0.63 6.97 1.39
N ILE A 229 0.90 7.93 0.52
CA ILE A 229 2.23 8.50 0.31
C ILE A 229 2.20 9.94 0.82
N SER A 230 3.18 10.33 1.63
CA SER A 230 3.25 11.68 2.16
C SER A 230 3.76 12.67 1.11
N GLU A 231 3.36 13.94 1.25
CA GLU A 231 3.84 15.02 0.37
C GLU A 231 5.37 15.13 0.40
N ASN A 232 5.98 14.98 1.58
CA ASN A 232 7.42 15.04 1.73
C ASN A 232 8.15 13.92 0.98
N GLU A 233 7.61 12.68 1.03
CA GLU A 233 8.17 11.56 0.25
C GLU A 233 8.04 11.80 -1.25
N LEU A 234 6.87 12.30 -1.69
CA LEU A 234 6.65 12.60 -3.10
C LEU A 234 7.61 13.68 -3.61
N LEU A 235 7.84 14.74 -2.82
CA LEU A 235 8.81 15.80 -3.14
C LEU A 235 10.23 15.25 -3.20
N ALA A 236 10.60 14.39 -2.25
CA ALA A 236 11.92 13.73 -2.24
C ALA A 236 12.12 12.83 -3.47
N TYR A 237 11.09 12.10 -3.89
CA TYR A 237 11.17 11.28 -5.11
C TYR A 237 11.30 12.15 -6.37
N ARG A 238 10.59 13.28 -6.45
CA ARG A 238 10.70 14.24 -7.57
C ARG A 238 12.10 14.84 -7.65
N ASP A 239 12.66 15.28 -6.53
CA ASP A 239 14.04 15.81 -6.47
C ASP A 239 15.05 14.76 -6.94
N GLN A 240 14.91 13.49 -6.50
CA GLN A 240 15.78 12.40 -6.96
C GLN A 240 15.61 12.11 -8.46
N MET A 241 14.40 12.22 -9.01
CA MET A 241 14.16 12.07 -10.46
C MET A 241 14.78 13.20 -11.26
N GLU A 242 14.64 14.46 -10.80
CA GLU A 242 15.30 15.63 -11.45
C GLU A 242 16.82 15.49 -11.46
N LYS A 243 17.40 14.97 -10.37
CA LYS A 243 18.84 14.66 -10.26
C LYS A 243 19.25 13.38 -10.99
N LYS A 244 18.34 12.70 -11.68
CA LYS A 244 18.56 11.41 -12.36
C LYS A 244 19.08 10.28 -11.42
N GLN A 245 18.82 10.41 -10.13
CA GLN A 245 19.18 9.41 -9.12
C GLN A 245 18.09 8.35 -8.93
N LEU A 246 16.91 8.59 -9.46
CA LEU A 246 15.77 7.67 -9.45
C LEU A 246 15.05 7.75 -10.80
N ARG A 247 14.66 6.59 -11.34
CA ARG A 247 13.87 6.48 -12.56
C ARG A 247 12.65 5.60 -12.27
N PHE A 248 11.47 6.14 -12.56
CA PHE A 248 10.22 5.39 -12.45
C PHE A 248 9.97 4.58 -13.74
N PRO A 249 9.17 3.52 -13.67
CA PRO A 249 8.79 2.73 -14.83
C PRO A 249 8.00 3.58 -15.82
N ALA A 250 8.04 3.18 -17.09
CA ALA A 250 7.25 3.85 -18.13
C ALA A 250 5.74 3.73 -17.80
N HIS A 251 5.00 4.83 -17.98
CA HIS A 251 3.56 4.91 -17.74
C HIS A 251 3.14 4.62 -16.29
N ASP A 252 4.05 4.80 -15.33
CA ASP A 252 3.81 4.54 -13.90
C ASP A 252 3.30 3.11 -13.62
N ASP A 253 3.69 2.13 -14.47
CA ASP A 253 3.32 0.72 -14.33
C ASP A 253 4.11 0.05 -13.19
N PHE A 254 3.76 0.41 -11.98
CA PHE A 254 4.32 -0.16 -10.77
C PHE A 254 3.66 -1.50 -10.44
N GLU A 255 4.47 -2.47 -10.11
CA GLU A 255 4.02 -3.72 -9.54
C GLU A 255 3.92 -3.58 -8.02
N VAL A 256 2.84 -4.09 -7.45
CA VAL A 256 2.63 -4.04 -6.00
C VAL A 256 2.55 -5.46 -5.46
N THR A 257 3.31 -5.72 -4.41
CA THR A 257 3.30 -6.98 -3.67
C THR A 257 2.81 -6.72 -2.25
N VAL A 258 1.96 -7.58 -1.72
CA VAL A 258 1.46 -7.48 -0.35
C VAL A 258 2.26 -8.40 0.56
N VAL A 259 2.75 -7.86 1.65
CA VAL A 259 3.38 -8.59 2.75
C VAL A 259 2.44 -8.56 3.94
N LEU A 260 2.00 -9.73 4.38
CA LEU A 260 1.10 -9.90 5.51
C LEU A 260 1.80 -9.59 6.85
N ALA A 261 1.04 -9.49 7.91
CA ALA A 261 1.56 -9.14 9.25
C ALA A 261 2.57 -10.16 9.80
N ASP A 262 2.49 -11.41 9.37
CA ASP A 262 3.42 -12.49 9.73
C ASP A 262 4.71 -12.50 8.88
N GLY A 263 4.83 -11.57 7.92
CA GLY A 263 5.94 -11.50 6.97
C GLY A 263 5.76 -12.35 5.71
N THR A 264 4.68 -13.11 5.59
CA THR A 264 4.38 -13.91 4.40
C THR A 264 4.04 -13.01 3.22
N VAL A 265 4.59 -13.30 2.06
CA VAL A 265 4.29 -12.60 0.82
C VAL A 265 3.03 -13.20 0.19
N PHE A 266 2.04 -12.34 -0.09
CA PHE A 266 0.84 -12.76 -0.81
C PHE A 266 1.18 -13.16 -2.25
N PRO A 267 0.72 -14.32 -2.75
CA PRO A 267 1.20 -14.87 -4.02
C PRO A 267 0.78 -14.08 -5.26
N SER A 268 -0.37 -13.39 -5.21
CA SER A 268 -0.82 -12.57 -6.35
C SER A 268 -0.16 -11.21 -6.30
N ARG A 269 0.31 -10.74 -7.45
CA ARG A 269 0.81 -9.37 -7.63
C ARG A 269 -0.33 -8.46 -8.03
N GLY A 270 -0.31 -7.24 -7.52
CA GLY A 270 -1.29 -6.21 -7.85
C GLY A 270 -0.70 -5.11 -8.71
N ARG A 271 -1.58 -4.29 -9.27
CA ARG A 271 -1.22 -3.07 -10.01
C ARG A 271 -1.96 -1.88 -9.44
N ILE A 272 -1.31 -0.73 -9.48
CA ILE A 272 -1.95 0.54 -9.10
C ILE A 272 -3.03 0.83 -10.13
N ASN A 273 -4.26 0.99 -9.66
CA ASN A 273 -5.40 1.32 -10.52
C ASN A 273 -6.03 2.68 -10.20
N PHE A 274 -5.59 3.31 -9.11
CA PHE A 274 -6.09 4.62 -8.73
C PHE A 274 -5.08 5.34 -7.83
N ALA A 275 -4.90 6.63 -8.07
CA ALA A 275 -4.22 7.55 -7.17
C ALA A 275 -5.11 8.77 -6.97
N ASN A 276 -5.35 9.15 -5.73
CA ASN A 276 -6.20 10.31 -5.43
C ASN A 276 -5.47 11.59 -5.89
N PRO A 277 -6.09 12.44 -6.71
CA PRO A 277 -5.47 13.69 -7.16
C PRO A 277 -5.31 14.73 -6.04
N ALA A 278 -6.06 14.59 -4.94
CA ALA A 278 -6.03 15.52 -3.81
C ALA A 278 -5.30 14.90 -2.60
N PHE A 279 -4.54 15.75 -1.91
CA PHE A 279 -3.99 15.40 -0.60
C PHE A 279 -5.06 15.51 0.49
N SER A 280 -4.99 14.62 1.47
CA SER A 280 -5.74 14.76 2.70
C SER A 280 -5.20 15.96 3.49
N THR A 281 -6.07 16.91 3.81
CA THR A 281 -5.70 18.09 4.60
C THR A 281 -5.37 17.75 6.07
N GLU A 282 -5.81 16.60 6.55
CA GLU A 282 -5.57 16.15 7.93
C GLU A 282 -4.20 15.49 8.09
N THR A 283 -3.74 14.76 7.07
CA THR A 283 -2.53 13.93 7.18
C THR A 283 -1.40 14.37 6.24
N GLY A 284 -1.67 15.26 5.27
CA GLY A 284 -0.69 15.65 4.26
C GLY A 284 -0.25 14.48 3.36
N THR A 285 -1.13 13.49 3.17
CA THR A 285 -0.87 12.33 2.35
C THR A 285 -1.88 12.20 1.22
N PHE A 286 -1.53 11.55 0.13
CA PHE A 286 -2.50 11.15 -0.89
C PHE A 286 -2.63 9.63 -0.95
N LEU A 287 -3.86 9.20 -1.21
CA LEU A 287 -4.23 7.79 -1.24
C LEU A 287 -3.89 7.18 -2.59
N VAL A 288 -3.20 6.05 -2.56
CA VAL A 288 -2.96 5.18 -3.72
C VAL A 288 -3.64 3.85 -3.48
N ARG A 289 -4.25 3.30 -4.53
CA ARG A 289 -4.95 2.03 -4.48
C ARG A 289 -4.38 1.07 -5.50
N ALA A 290 -4.06 -0.13 -5.06
CA ALA A 290 -3.71 -1.26 -5.91
C ALA A 290 -4.81 -2.32 -5.88
N SER A 291 -5.02 -3.01 -6.99
CA SER A 291 -6.01 -4.08 -7.14
C SER A 291 -5.31 -5.43 -7.21
N PHE A 292 -5.84 -6.41 -6.47
CA PHE A 292 -5.29 -7.76 -6.35
C PHE A 292 -6.37 -8.79 -6.66
N ALA A 293 -6.01 -9.81 -7.44
CA ALA A 293 -6.84 -11.00 -7.57
C ALA A 293 -6.79 -11.81 -6.26
N ASN A 294 -7.96 -12.13 -5.71
CA ASN A 294 -8.12 -12.84 -4.44
C ASN A 294 -9.20 -13.94 -4.55
N PRO A 295 -9.09 -14.87 -5.51
CA PRO A 295 -10.14 -15.87 -5.78
C PRO A 295 -10.39 -16.82 -4.62
N GLN A 296 -9.38 -17.07 -3.77
CA GLN A 296 -9.51 -17.92 -2.58
C GLN A 296 -10.02 -17.17 -1.35
N GLY A 297 -10.19 -15.84 -1.42
CA GLY A 297 -10.65 -15.02 -0.31
C GLY A 297 -9.71 -15.00 0.90
N SER A 298 -8.41 -15.24 0.69
CA SER A 298 -7.40 -15.23 1.76
C SER A 298 -7.13 -13.83 2.31
N LEU A 299 -7.19 -12.80 1.47
CA LEU A 299 -7.25 -11.42 1.95
C LEU A 299 -8.68 -11.09 2.39
N ARG A 300 -8.80 -10.47 3.55
CA ARG A 300 -10.06 -10.01 4.11
C ARG A 300 -10.07 -8.49 4.17
N PRO A 301 -11.22 -7.81 4.02
CA PRO A 301 -11.31 -6.36 4.21
C PRO A 301 -10.88 -5.95 5.61
N GLY A 302 -10.21 -4.80 5.73
CA GLY A 302 -9.77 -4.23 7.00
C GLY A 302 -8.46 -4.77 7.56
N GLN A 303 -7.76 -5.69 6.88
CA GLN A 303 -6.45 -6.17 7.32
C GLN A 303 -5.38 -5.10 7.09
N PHE A 304 -4.49 -4.93 8.09
CA PHE A 304 -3.26 -4.16 7.91
C PHE A 304 -2.20 -5.04 7.28
N VAL A 305 -1.58 -4.51 6.23
CA VAL A 305 -0.55 -5.17 5.44
C VAL A 305 0.53 -4.17 5.06
N ARG A 306 1.66 -4.64 4.55
CA ARG A 306 2.66 -3.78 3.92
C ARG A 306 2.56 -3.93 2.40
N ALA A 307 2.41 -2.80 1.72
CA ALA A 307 2.47 -2.75 0.26
C ALA A 307 3.91 -2.46 -0.16
N ARG A 308 4.52 -3.38 -0.88
CA ARG A 308 5.83 -3.20 -1.51
C ARG A 308 5.61 -2.85 -2.97
N VAL A 309 5.99 -1.65 -3.33
CA VAL A 309 5.84 -1.08 -4.68
C VAL A 309 7.18 -1.19 -5.38
N SER A 310 7.23 -2.00 -6.45
CA SER A 310 8.42 -2.31 -7.23
C SER A 310 8.31 -1.72 -8.64
N GLY A 311 9.47 -1.51 -9.29
CA GLY A 311 9.53 -1.01 -10.68
C GLY A 311 10.38 0.25 -10.84
N ALA A 312 10.71 0.93 -9.75
CA ALA A 312 11.67 2.02 -9.78
C ALA A 312 13.12 1.50 -9.87
N VAL A 313 14.00 2.26 -10.50
CA VAL A 313 15.41 1.91 -10.67
C VAL A 313 16.27 3.11 -10.29
N ARG A 314 17.33 2.88 -9.52
CA ARG A 314 18.43 3.84 -9.34
C ARG A 314 19.50 3.59 -10.41
N PRO A 315 19.61 4.47 -11.42
CA PRO A 315 20.65 4.35 -12.41
C PRO A 315 22.03 4.65 -11.80
N ASN A 316 23.07 3.92 -12.27
CA ASN A 316 24.45 4.12 -11.86
C ASN A 316 24.66 4.12 -10.33
N ALA A 317 23.91 3.31 -9.60
CA ALA A 317 23.99 3.23 -8.15
C ALA A 317 25.29 2.55 -7.72
N ILE A 318 25.95 3.13 -6.71
CA ILE A 318 27.08 2.52 -6.00
C ILE A 318 26.56 1.84 -4.76
N LEU A 319 26.73 0.52 -4.70
CA LEU A 319 26.37 -0.30 -3.54
C LEU A 319 27.63 -0.78 -2.83
N VAL A 320 27.65 -0.60 -1.51
CA VAL A 320 28.77 -0.98 -0.65
C VAL A 320 28.26 -1.81 0.52
N PRO A 321 28.83 -2.99 0.78
CA PRO A 321 28.45 -3.81 1.92
C PRO A 321 28.51 -3.03 3.25
N GLN A 322 27.49 -3.20 4.10
CA GLN A 322 27.36 -2.48 5.36
C GLN A 322 28.65 -2.55 6.22
N ARG A 323 29.32 -3.71 6.21
CA ARG A 323 30.56 -3.95 6.95
C ARG A 323 31.75 -3.10 6.48
N ALA A 324 31.70 -2.54 5.26
CA ALA A 324 32.75 -1.67 4.73
C ALA A 324 32.56 -0.20 5.17
N VAL A 325 31.37 0.17 5.57
CA VAL A 325 31.02 1.53 5.98
C VAL A 325 31.17 1.65 7.49
N LEU A 326 32.08 2.50 7.92
CA LEU A 326 32.35 2.75 9.33
C LEU A 326 31.71 4.06 9.77
N GLN A 327 31.26 4.09 11.01
CA GLN A 327 30.67 5.28 11.60
C GLN A 327 31.75 6.07 12.37
N GLY A 328 31.96 7.29 11.95
CA GLY A 328 32.79 8.27 12.66
C GLY A 328 31.98 9.13 13.64
N SER A 329 32.57 10.12 14.23
CA SER A 329 31.93 11.00 15.22
C SER A 329 30.81 11.89 14.61
N LYS A 330 30.90 12.23 13.33
CA LYS A 330 29.96 13.14 12.64
C LYS A 330 29.45 12.61 11.28
N SER A 331 30.11 11.59 10.73
CA SER A 331 29.82 11.11 9.36
C SER A 331 30.20 9.65 9.20
N HIS A 332 29.68 9.04 8.14
CA HIS A 332 30.13 7.72 7.72
C HIS A 332 31.39 7.85 6.87
N PHE A 333 32.25 6.85 6.91
CA PHE A 333 33.45 6.81 6.09
C PHE A 333 33.79 5.39 5.65
N VAL A 334 34.57 5.30 4.61
CA VAL A 334 35.15 4.05 4.10
C VAL A 334 36.65 4.19 3.97
N TRP A 335 37.36 3.06 3.94
CA TRP A 335 38.78 3.04 3.60
C TRP A 335 38.96 2.78 2.11
N VAL A 336 39.46 3.78 1.39
CA VAL A 336 39.84 3.68 -0.02
C VAL A 336 41.29 3.28 -0.11
N VAL A 337 41.59 2.30 -0.94
CA VAL A 337 42.96 1.78 -1.13
C VAL A 337 43.56 2.44 -2.37
N ASP A 338 44.70 3.06 -2.21
CA ASP A 338 45.46 3.69 -3.29
C ASP A 338 46.30 2.68 -4.13
N LYS A 339 47.08 3.20 -5.10
CA LYS A 339 47.96 2.40 -5.93
C LYS A 339 49.14 1.79 -5.16
N ASP A 340 49.52 2.41 -4.05
CA ASP A 340 50.64 2.01 -3.19
C ASP A 340 50.17 1.04 -2.06
N SER A 341 48.92 0.51 -2.18
CA SER A 341 48.30 -0.38 -1.20
C SER A 341 48.21 0.22 0.21
N LYS A 342 47.96 1.53 0.32
CA LYS A 342 47.70 2.24 1.55
C LYS A 342 46.23 2.61 1.66
N GLY A 343 45.71 2.57 2.91
CA GLY A 343 44.35 2.94 3.21
C GLY A 343 44.18 4.42 3.54
N HIS A 344 43.30 5.10 2.83
CA HIS A 344 42.92 6.50 3.10
C HIS A 344 41.46 6.56 3.53
N GLN A 345 41.22 7.24 4.64
CA GLN A 345 39.88 7.48 5.13
C GLN A 345 39.15 8.46 4.21
N ARG A 346 37.99 8.08 3.71
CA ARG A 346 37.15 8.96 2.90
C ARG A 346 35.74 9.03 3.48
N VAL A 347 35.26 10.24 3.72
CA VAL A 347 33.89 10.51 4.13
C VAL A 347 32.95 10.19 2.97
N VAL A 348 31.86 9.49 3.28
CA VAL A 348 30.82 9.12 2.32
C VAL A 348 29.45 9.51 2.86
N GLU A 349 28.56 9.88 1.94
CA GLU A 349 27.16 10.03 2.25
C GLU A 349 26.44 8.72 1.93
N VAL A 350 25.74 8.18 2.94
CA VAL A 350 24.96 6.95 2.81
C VAL A 350 23.49 7.27 2.62
N GLY A 351 22.88 6.58 1.70
CA GLY A 351 21.44 6.63 1.44
C GLY A 351 20.67 5.53 2.16
N THR A 352 19.66 4.98 1.50
CA THR A 352 18.85 3.86 1.98
C THR A 352 19.59 2.53 1.85
N TRP A 353 19.08 1.51 2.49
CA TRP A 353 19.61 0.15 2.42
C TRP A 353 19.00 -0.61 1.24
N HIS A 354 19.78 -1.52 0.69
CA HIS A 354 19.32 -2.48 -0.29
C HIS A 354 19.89 -3.87 0.08
N GLY A 355 19.08 -4.69 0.72
CA GLY A 355 19.55 -5.94 1.32
C GLY A 355 20.61 -5.65 2.40
N ASP A 356 21.81 -6.23 2.23
CA ASP A 356 22.96 -6.05 3.14
C ASP A 356 23.90 -4.91 2.72
N ASP A 357 23.55 -4.16 1.67
CA ASP A 357 24.38 -3.10 1.10
C ASP A 357 23.78 -1.71 1.37
N TRP A 358 24.65 -0.70 1.48
CA TRP A 358 24.30 0.72 1.51
C TRP A 358 24.38 1.32 0.10
N PHE A 359 23.39 2.11 -0.28
CA PHE A 359 23.54 3.06 -1.38
C PHE A 359 24.49 4.18 -0.93
N ILE A 360 25.54 4.43 -1.71
CA ILE A 360 26.40 5.59 -1.50
C ILE A 360 25.93 6.69 -2.45
N THR A 361 25.52 7.82 -1.87
CA THR A 361 25.02 8.97 -2.65
C THR A 361 26.12 9.92 -3.05
N ASP A 362 27.19 10.03 -2.25
CA ASP A 362 28.37 10.85 -2.56
C ASP A 362 29.62 10.31 -1.85
N GLY A 363 30.79 10.67 -2.37
CA GLY A 363 32.11 10.39 -1.76
C GLY A 363 32.90 9.25 -2.39
N LEU A 364 32.31 8.41 -3.28
CA LEU A 364 33.00 7.35 -3.99
C LEU A 364 32.89 7.52 -5.51
N LYS A 365 33.89 7.02 -6.21
CA LYS A 365 33.92 7.00 -7.68
C LYS A 365 34.04 5.57 -8.20
N PRO A 366 33.45 5.27 -9.36
CA PRO A 366 33.61 3.97 -10.02
C PRO A 366 35.09 3.65 -10.25
N GLY A 367 35.48 2.38 -10.03
CA GLY A 367 36.85 1.91 -10.18
C GLY A 367 37.76 2.10 -8.97
N GLU A 368 37.30 2.79 -7.91
CA GLU A 368 38.04 2.86 -6.64
C GLU A 368 37.96 1.52 -5.89
N ARG A 369 39.04 1.18 -5.19
CA ARG A 369 39.08 -0.02 -4.33
C ARG A 369 38.81 0.36 -2.90
N ILE A 370 37.86 -0.29 -2.26
CA ILE A 370 37.47 -0.06 -0.87
C ILE A 370 37.71 -1.31 -0.02
N VAL A 371 38.04 -1.11 1.25
CA VAL A 371 38.20 -2.21 2.21
C VAL A 371 36.82 -2.67 2.68
N VAL A 372 36.50 -3.95 2.49
CA VAL A 372 35.25 -4.56 2.91
C VAL A 372 35.40 -5.28 4.27
N ASP A 373 36.41 -6.14 4.38
CA ASP A 373 36.68 -6.85 5.62
C ASP A 373 38.03 -6.38 6.21
N GLY A 374 38.08 -6.30 7.54
CA GLY A 374 39.28 -5.82 8.27
C GLY A 374 39.32 -4.31 8.43
N ALA A 375 38.33 -3.55 7.96
CA ALA A 375 38.27 -2.10 7.98
C ALA A 375 38.49 -1.48 9.36
N ILE A 376 38.03 -2.12 10.44
CA ILE A 376 38.21 -1.63 11.85
C ILE A 376 39.67 -1.62 12.26
N ARG A 377 40.53 -2.47 11.70
CA ARG A 377 41.96 -2.57 12.02
C ARG A 377 42.83 -1.63 11.22
N VAL A 378 42.30 -1.05 10.17
CA VAL A 378 43.03 -0.16 9.27
C VAL A 378 43.31 1.19 9.97
N VAL A 379 44.53 1.65 9.89
CA VAL A 379 44.97 2.98 10.33
C VAL A 379 45.49 3.72 9.10
N ALA A 380 45.30 5.01 9.05
CA ALA A 380 45.75 5.84 7.93
C ALA A 380 47.24 5.60 7.59
N ASP A 381 47.54 5.55 6.32
CA ASP A 381 48.91 5.37 5.77
C ASP A 381 49.61 4.05 6.15
N THR A 382 48.86 3.05 6.61
CA THR A 382 49.41 1.73 6.92
C THR A 382 49.44 0.87 5.65
N PRO A 383 50.52 0.13 5.36
CA PRO A 383 50.55 -0.81 4.24
C PRO A 383 49.54 -1.94 4.46
N LEU A 384 48.76 -2.23 3.43
CA LEU A 384 47.72 -3.24 3.45
C LEU A 384 48.12 -4.44 2.62
N LYS A 385 47.88 -5.63 3.12
CA LYS A 385 47.96 -6.88 2.35
C LYS A 385 46.57 -7.20 1.79
N ILE A 386 46.45 -6.97 0.51
CA ILE A 386 45.16 -6.99 -0.22
C ILE A 386 44.81 -8.41 -0.63
N THR A 387 43.60 -8.83 -0.29
CA THR A 387 42.93 -10.00 -0.87
C THR A 387 41.68 -9.49 -1.60
N GLU A 388 41.48 -9.83 -2.85
CA GLU A 388 40.27 -9.43 -3.59
C GLU A 388 39.06 -10.22 -3.07
N ALA A 389 37.96 -9.52 -2.80
CA ALA A 389 36.70 -10.16 -2.52
C ALA A 389 36.21 -10.90 -3.78
N PRO A 390 35.62 -12.10 -3.64
CA PRO A 390 34.91 -12.70 -4.75
C PRO A 390 33.83 -11.73 -5.24
N PRO A 391 33.55 -11.69 -6.54
CA PRO A 391 32.50 -10.80 -7.09
C PRO A 391 31.22 -11.06 -6.30
N ALA A 392 30.54 -9.96 -5.91
CA ALA A 392 29.32 -10.04 -5.12
C ALA A 392 28.31 -10.96 -5.78
N THR A 393 28.05 -12.09 -5.16
CA THR A 393 27.00 -13.01 -5.61
C THR A 393 25.67 -12.29 -5.43
N PRO A 394 24.75 -12.31 -6.42
CA PRO A 394 23.45 -11.68 -6.28
C PRO A 394 22.76 -12.11 -4.99
N SER A 395 22.23 -11.16 -4.25
CA SER A 395 21.51 -11.39 -3.00
C SER A 395 20.42 -12.46 -3.18
N ALA A 396 20.12 -13.21 -2.13
CA ALA A 396 19.05 -14.21 -2.14
C ALA A 396 17.68 -13.63 -2.56
N ALA A 397 17.50 -12.31 -2.44
CA ALA A 397 16.30 -11.59 -2.90
C ALA A 397 16.19 -11.53 -4.44
N GLU A 398 17.32 -11.44 -5.17
CA GLU A 398 17.32 -11.41 -6.64
C GLU A 398 17.02 -12.79 -7.25
N ARG A 399 17.29 -13.88 -6.53
CA ARG A 399 17.04 -15.27 -7.00
C ARG A 399 15.57 -15.69 -6.94
N GLN A 400 14.69 -14.94 -6.26
CA GLN A 400 13.26 -15.22 -6.20
C GLN A 400 12.45 -14.62 -7.37
N GLY A 401 13.07 -13.82 -8.22
CA GLY A 401 12.44 -13.23 -9.41
C GLY A 401 12.53 -14.08 -10.68
N GLU A 402 13.39 -15.10 -10.70
CA GLU A 402 13.57 -15.97 -11.87
C GLU A 402 12.67 -17.22 -11.74
N ALA A 403 11.44 -17.10 -12.30
CA ALA A 403 10.55 -18.26 -12.43
C ALA A 403 11.24 -19.32 -13.30
N PRO A 404 11.22 -20.62 -12.92
CA PRO A 404 11.78 -21.66 -13.75
C PRO A 404 10.98 -21.75 -15.04
N THR A 405 11.66 -21.51 -16.16
CA THR A 405 11.16 -21.82 -17.51
C THR A 405 10.77 -23.28 -17.55
N LEU A 406 9.49 -23.55 -17.61
CA LEU A 406 8.94 -24.90 -17.82
C LEU A 406 9.46 -25.40 -19.17
N ALA A 407 10.48 -26.27 -19.14
CA ALA A 407 10.91 -27.06 -20.27
C ALA A 407 9.70 -27.83 -20.82
N GLN A 408 9.32 -27.52 -22.03
CA GLN A 408 8.31 -28.25 -22.79
C GLN A 408 8.74 -29.74 -22.88
N ARG A 409 8.06 -30.59 -22.12
CA ARG A 409 8.08 -32.02 -22.39
C ARG A 409 7.27 -32.28 -23.64
N GLN A 410 7.96 -32.60 -24.74
CA GLN A 410 7.35 -33.22 -25.90
C GLN A 410 6.73 -34.57 -25.47
N PRO A 411 5.52 -34.91 -25.92
CA PRO A 411 4.99 -36.25 -25.74
C PRO A 411 5.64 -37.18 -26.77
N ASP A 412 6.35 -38.19 -26.28
CA ASP A 412 6.82 -39.33 -27.07
C ASP A 412 5.61 -40.14 -27.55
N HIS A 413 5.36 -40.08 -28.84
CA HIS A 413 4.53 -41.06 -29.54
C HIS A 413 5.40 -42.29 -29.85
N THR A 414 5.27 -43.34 -29.08
CA THR A 414 5.59 -44.67 -29.57
C THR A 414 4.33 -45.52 -29.48
N ALA A 415 3.82 -45.76 -30.68
CA ALA A 415 2.88 -46.83 -30.96
C ALA A 415 3.63 -48.18 -30.78
N THR A 416 2.98 -49.17 -30.25
CA THR A 416 2.97 -50.53 -30.84
C THR A 416 2.04 -51.49 -30.08
N ASN A 417 1.22 -52.14 -30.87
CA ASN A 417 0.36 -53.36 -30.70
C ASN A 417 -0.75 -53.37 -29.68
#